data_4429acac4af4e87d409811440625fe59
#
_entry.id   4429acac4af4e87d409811440625fe59
#
_cell.length_a   1.000
_cell.length_b   1.000
_cell.length_c   1.000
_cell.angle_alpha   90.00
_cell.angle_beta   90.00
_cell.angle_gamma   90.00
#
_symmetry.space_group_name_H-M   'P 1'
#
loop_
_entity.id
_entity.type
_entity.pdbx_description
1 polymer ?
#
loop_
_entity_poly.entity_id
_entity_poly.type
_entity_poly.pdbx_seq_one_letter_code
_entity_poly.pdbx_strand_id
1 'polypeptide(L)'
;MKLLGLRLCDHDSNMSYYDGKKLKYIKLERIKKIKHFGYNNLIDWKEDLKNILNVDYKEIDQIAIVVDTWKYGLHQYNEDFFPSQEVELPSIGKVERINHHYAHALSTWMFNKVDVSIVIDGFGELNKPRSVFKNNKLIEVGCCINNGSIGIEMAKAGRWLGVNADNELDIAGKVMALQSYGKIDKGYLNYLKDFNIDNVNQIFSIDNWFNYKGDILLGKLDPLNWIKTVHYKMGFVLLDFFKKYCNKNDVISYTGGVAQNVIWNTILKNHFKNLIIPPHSPDDGLSLGAIEYLRIKNNLPKFKLNNFPYIQNDESPIEEASIKTIKQAAKLLAKGKIIGWYQGNGEIGPRALGNRSILMNPKIKNGKYLINKIKKRENYRPFGASILKKHFKGKLNDSYMLYVQDVKNYESICHVDKTCRVHIVQDENKLFSSLLDEFYKITI
;
A
#
# COMPACT_ATOMS: atom_id res chain seq x y z
N MET A 1 -24.27 13.01 14.46
CA MET A 1 -23.99 11.56 14.57
C MET A 1 -22.49 11.36 14.63
N LYS A 2 -22.01 10.65 15.65
CA LYS A 2 -20.60 10.27 15.81
C LYS A 2 -20.39 8.84 15.33
N LEU A 3 -19.47 8.65 14.41
CA LEU A 3 -19.23 7.34 13.78
C LEU A 3 -17.78 6.91 14.00
N LEU A 4 -17.56 5.60 14.14
CA LEU A 4 -16.25 5.02 14.29
C LEU A 4 -16.07 3.83 13.33
N GLY A 5 -15.05 3.90 12.50
CA GLY A 5 -14.55 2.79 11.69
C GLY A 5 -13.27 2.23 12.31
N LEU A 6 -13.17 0.93 12.47
CA LEU A 6 -12.04 0.25 13.09
C LEU A 6 -11.49 -0.87 12.19
N ARG A 7 -10.17 -0.95 12.08
CA ARG A 7 -9.46 -2.15 11.67
C ARG A 7 -8.82 -2.78 12.91
N LEU A 8 -9.34 -3.91 13.33
CA LEU A 8 -8.85 -4.68 14.48
C LEU A 8 -8.30 -6.01 13.98
N CYS A 9 -6.99 -6.15 13.97
CA CYS A 9 -6.29 -7.34 13.51
C CYS A 9 -4.93 -7.42 14.16
N ASP A 10 -4.20 -8.50 13.91
CA ASP A 10 -2.83 -8.72 14.36
C ASP A 10 -1.79 -7.84 13.64
N HIS A 11 -2.20 -7.13 12.60
CA HIS A 11 -1.34 -6.16 11.90
C HIS A 11 -2.12 -4.97 11.36
N ASP A 12 -1.43 -3.86 11.16
CA ASP A 12 -1.90 -2.63 10.50
C ASP A 12 -3.21 -2.06 11.06
N SER A 13 -3.41 -2.17 12.39
CA SER A 13 -4.60 -1.60 13.05
C SER A 13 -4.68 -0.10 12.88
N ASN A 14 -5.89 0.37 12.54
CA ASN A 14 -6.17 1.79 12.31
C ASN A 14 -7.62 2.14 12.68
N MET A 15 -7.86 3.45 12.91
CA MET A 15 -9.15 4.00 13.29
C MET A 15 -9.51 5.19 12.43
N SER A 16 -10.79 5.34 12.15
CA SER A 16 -11.38 6.51 11.50
C SER A 16 -12.57 6.98 12.33
N TYR A 17 -12.53 8.21 12.80
CA TYR A 17 -13.55 8.80 13.68
C TYR A 17 -14.17 10.03 13.04
N TYR A 18 -15.48 10.07 12.97
CA TYR A 18 -16.26 11.21 12.52
C TYR A 18 -17.07 11.79 13.70
N ASP A 19 -16.82 13.06 14.01
CA ASP A 19 -17.44 13.77 15.15
C ASP A 19 -18.77 14.45 14.80
N GLY A 20 -19.31 14.23 13.61
CA GLY A 20 -20.46 14.91 13.04
C GLY A 20 -20.09 16.09 12.14
N LYS A 21 -18.82 16.51 12.10
CA LYS A 21 -18.31 17.62 11.29
C LYS A 21 -17.02 17.24 10.53
N LYS A 22 -16.07 16.61 11.22
CA LYS A 22 -14.73 16.30 10.70
C LYS A 22 -14.44 14.82 10.81
N LEU A 23 -13.78 14.26 9.82
CA LEU A 23 -13.20 12.92 9.85
C LEU A 23 -11.75 13.02 10.30
N LYS A 24 -11.38 12.20 11.29
CA LYS A 24 -10.01 12.00 11.78
C LYS A 24 -9.59 10.58 11.46
N TYR A 25 -8.33 10.38 11.12
CA TYR A 25 -7.76 9.06 10.82
C TYR A 25 -6.48 8.84 11.63
N ILE A 26 -6.29 7.63 12.14
CA ILE A 26 -5.12 7.23 12.93
C ILE A 26 -4.63 5.86 12.49
N LYS A 27 -3.37 5.78 12.07
CA LYS A 27 -2.63 4.54 11.93
C LYS A 27 -1.86 4.27 13.22
N LEU A 28 -2.19 3.19 13.93
CA LEU A 28 -1.64 2.90 15.26
C LEU A 28 -0.14 2.63 15.25
N GLU A 29 0.39 2.05 14.18
CA GLU A 29 1.83 1.83 13.99
C GLU A 29 2.66 3.12 14.23
N ARG A 30 2.11 4.28 13.82
CA ARG A 30 2.78 5.59 14.00
C ARG A 30 2.80 6.02 15.45
N ILE A 31 1.70 5.81 16.17
CA ILE A 31 1.55 6.17 17.57
C ILE A 31 2.35 5.23 18.48
N LYS A 32 2.19 3.94 18.26
CA LYS A 32 2.85 2.89 19.08
C LYS A 32 4.33 2.72 18.71
N LYS A 33 4.80 3.28 17.57
CA LYS A 33 6.16 3.12 17.02
C LYS A 33 6.55 1.66 16.80
N ILE A 34 5.57 0.82 16.52
CA ILE A 34 5.72 -0.59 16.23
C ILE A 34 5.21 -0.82 14.81
N LYS A 35 6.10 -1.24 13.92
CA LYS A 35 5.75 -1.53 12.52
C LYS A 35 4.73 -2.65 12.44
N HIS A 36 3.72 -2.47 11.59
CA HIS A 36 2.59 -3.40 11.47
C HIS A 36 1.87 -3.65 12.80
N PHE A 37 1.77 -2.63 13.67
CA PHE A 37 1.08 -2.77 14.94
C PHE A 37 -0.35 -3.31 14.77
N GLY A 38 -0.72 -4.29 15.58
CA GLY A 38 -2.05 -4.86 15.68
C GLY A 38 -2.50 -5.07 17.12
N TYR A 39 -3.81 -5.00 17.35
CA TYR A 39 -4.37 -5.30 18.65
C TYR A 39 -4.44 -6.81 18.88
N ASN A 40 -4.15 -7.24 20.12
CA ASN A 40 -4.26 -8.62 20.53
C ASN A 40 -5.66 -8.99 21.07
N ASN A 41 -6.52 -7.99 21.25
CA ASN A 41 -7.88 -8.16 21.77
C ASN A 41 -8.83 -7.08 21.20
N LEU A 42 -10.11 -7.22 21.49
CA LEU A 42 -11.18 -6.32 21.03
C LEU A 42 -11.43 -5.12 21.96
N ILE A 43 -10.57 -4.83 22.93
CA ILE A 43 -10.84 -3.87 24.00
C ILE A 43 -9.85 -2.71 24.04
N ASP A 44 -8.56 -2.97 23.86
CA ASP A 44 -7.47 -1.99 24.04
C ASP A 44 -7.59 -0.74 23.18
N TRP A 45 -8.24 -0.83 22.03
CA TRP A 45 -8.50 0.30 21.16
C TRP A 45 -9.33 1.40 21.81
N LYS A 46 -10.12 1.09 22.85
CA LYS A 46 -10.93 2.07 23.60
C LYS A 46 -10.07 3.07 24.37
N GLU A 47 -9.00 2.55 24.97
CA GLU A 47 -8.02 3.40 25.65
C GLU A 47 -7.30 4.31 24.66
N ASP A 48 -6.87 3.77 23.53
CA ASP A 48 -6.22 4.55 22.47
C ASP A 48 -7.17 5.62 21.90
N LEU A 49 -8.44 5.31 21.68
CA LEU A 49 -9.44 6.27 21.23
C LEU A 49 -9.55 7.44 22.21
N LYS A 50 -9.60 7.13 23.53
CA LYS A 50 -9.66 8.15 24.58
C LYS A 50 -8.38 8.97 24.65
N ASN A 51 -7.22 8.33 24.67
CA ASN A 51 -5.93 9.00 24.86
C ASN A 51 -5.52 9.84 23.65
N ILE A 52 -5.84 9.40 22.42
CA ILE A 52 -5.40 10.06 21.18
C ILE A 52 -6.43 11.07 20.69
N LEU A 53 -7.72 10.74 20.73
CA LEU A 53 -8.78 11.58 20.18
C LEU A 53 -9.60 12.30 21.25
N ASN A 54 -9.37 12.00 22.55
CA ASN A 54 -10.16 12.48 23.67
C ASN A 54 -11.66 12.17 23.50
N VAL A 55 -11.97 10.94 23.08
CA VAL A 55 -13.34 10.47 22.85
C VAL A 55 -13.60 9.21 23.68
N ASP A 56 -14.67 9.21 24.48
CA ASP A 56 -15.15 7.99 25.10
C ASP A 56 -15.95 7.17 24.06
N TYR A 57 -15.67 5.85 23.98
CA TYR A 57 -16.35 5.00 23.03
C TYR A 57 -17.87 4.95 23.23
N LYS A 58 -18.35 5.22 24.47
CA LYS A 58 -19.78 5.30 24.81
C LYS A 58 -20.50 6.49 24.16
N GLU A 59 -19.74 7.46 23.66
CA GLU A 59 -20.27 8.62 22.95
C GLU A 59 -20.47 8.36 21.45
N ILE A 60 -20.06 7.17 20.97
CA ILE A 60 -20.15 6.79 19.57
C ILE A 60 -21.54 6.25 19.28
N ASP A 61 -22.20 6.83 18.28
CA ASP A 61 -23.55 6.39 17.89
C ASP A 61 -23.53 5.06 17.12
N GLN A 62 -22.53 4.85 16.25
CA GLN A 62 -22.38 3.61 15.49
C GLN A 62 -20.92 3.25 15.26
N ILE A 63 -20.61 1.97 15.34
CA ILE A 63 -19.28 1.41 15.12
C ILE A 63 -19.34 0.41 13.97
N ALA A 64 -18.40 0.53 13.02
CA ALA A 64 -18.15 -0.48 12.01
C ALA A 64 -16.73 -1.04 12.18
N ILE A 65 -16.59 -2.35 12.09
CA ILE A 65 -15.33 -3.04 12.29
C ILE A 65 -14.94 -3.92 11.09
N VAL A 66 -13.66 -3.93 10.78
CA VAL A 66 -13.02 -4.95 9.95
C VAL A 66 -12.11 -5.76 10.88
N VAL A 67 -12.36 -7.04 11.01
CA VAL A 67 -11.74 -7.87 12.06
C VAL A 67 -11.45 -9.27 11.54
N ASP A 68 -10.35 -9.86 12.01
CA ASP A 68 -10.07 -11.27 11.79
C ASP A 68 -10.95 -12.13 12.70
N THR A 69 -11.86 -12.88 12.07
CA THR A 69 -12.87 -13.68 12.77
C THR A 69 -12.28 -14.85 13.53
N TRP A 70 -11.24 -15.48 13.01
CA TRP A 70 -10.61 -16.63 13.64
C TRP A 70 -9.88 -16.24 14.94
N LYS A 71 -9.09 -15.18 14.85
CA LYS A 71 -8.29 -14.70 15.98
C LYS A 71 -9.14 -14.29 17.19
N TYR A 72 -10.30 -13.70 16.93
CA TYR A 72 -11.14 -13.13 17.99
C TYR A 72 -12.35 -13.98 18.37
N GLY A 73 -12.38 -15.25 17.93
CA GLY A 73 -13.46 -16.18 18.28
C GLY A 73 -14.82 -15.85 17.67
N LEU A 74 -14.82 -15.13 16.55
CA LEU A 74 -16.03 -14.71 15.83
C LEU A 74 -16.41 -15.67 14.69
N HIS A 75 -15.83 -16.87 14.66
CA HIS A 75 -16.09 -17.88 13.63
C HIS A 75 -17.51 -18.44 13.65
N GLN A 76 -18.27 -18.16 14.69
CA GLN A 76 -19.71 -18.48 14.76
C GLN A 76 -20.57 -17.62 13.83
N TYR A 77 -20.06 -16.48 13.39
CA TYR A 77 -20.76 -15.61 12.44
C TYR A 77 -20.54 -16.11 11.01
N ASN A 78 -21.53 -15.83 10.15
CA ASN A 78 -21.47 -16.25 8.75
C ASN A 78 -20.21 -15.72 8.05
N GLU A 79 -19.37 -16.64 7.63
CA GLU A 79 -18.09 -16.36 7.00
C GLU A 79 -18.23 -16.01 5.53
N ASP A 80 -19.28 -16.45 4.85
CA ASP A 80 -19.53 -16.15 3.43
C ASP A 80 -20.34 -14.87 3.21
N PHE A 81 -20.43 -14.01 4.23
CA PHE A 81 -21.19 -12.78 4.13
C PHE A 81 -20.54 -11.73 3.24
N PHE A 82 -21.38 -10.99 2.55
CA PHE A 82 -21.11 -9.74 1.85
C PHE A 82 -22.38 -8.88 1.86
N PRO A 83 -22.27 -7.57 2.03
CA PRO A 83 -21.05 -6.75 2.29
C PRO A 83 -20.79 -6.57 3.78
N SER A 84 -21.81 -6.76 4.64
CA SER A 84 -21.73 -6.52 6.10
C SER A 84 -22.72 -7.38 6.86
N GLN A 85 -22.47 -7.49 8.17
CA GLN A 85 -23.32 -8.18 9.12
C GLN A 85 -23.35 -7.44 10.45
N GLU A 86 -24.55 -7.22 11.01
CA GLU A 86 -24.66 -6.74 12.40
C GLU A 86 -24.28 -7.90 13.33
N VAL A 87 -23.38 -7.63 14.27
CA VAL A 87 -22.91 -8.60 15.26
C VAL A 87 -22.94 -7.96 16.65
N GLU A 88 -23.20 -8.80 17.66
CA GLU A 88 -23.12 -8.42 19.08
C GLU A 88 -21.78 -8.87 19.63
N LEU A 89 -20.91 -7.94 19.99
CA LEU A 89 -19.59 -8.27 20.52
C LEU A 89 -19.55 -8.07 22.05
N PRO A 90 -18.99 -9.03 22.80
CA PRO A 90 -18.73 -8.85 24.22
C PRO A 90 -17.97 -7.56 24.44
N SER A 91 -18.36 -6.77 25.43
CA SER A 91 -17.72 -5.50 25.84
C SER A 91 -17.87 -4.34 24.87
N ILE A 92 -18.40 -4.51 23.66
CA ILE A 92 -18.59 -3.41 22.72
C ILE A 92 -20.08 -3.18 22.45
N GLY A 93 -20.90 -4.25 22.40
CA GLY A 93 -22.30 -4.22 22.01
C GLY A 93 -22.48 -4.44 20.51
N LYS A 94 -23.56 -3.92 19.95
CA LYS A 94 -23.91 -4.04 18.54
C LYS A 94 -22.97 -3.21 17.66
N VAL A 95 -22.40 -3.88 16.67
CA VAL A 95 -21.50 -3.24 15.67
C VAL A 95 -21.78 -3.81 14.27
N GLU A 96 -21.41 -3.04 13.25
CA GLU A 96 -21.39 -3.50 11.87
C GLU A 96 -20.04 -4.16 11.57
N ARG A 97 -20.03 -5.46 11.37
CA ARG A 97 -18.87 -6.16 10.83
C ARG A 97 -18.86 -6.00 9.32
N ILE A 98 -17.78 -5.45 8.77
CA ILE A 98 -17.63 -5.21 7.34
C ILE A 98 -16.67 -6.23 6.76
N ASN A 99 -17.03 -6.82 5.63
CA ASN A 99 -16.13 -7.71 4.90
C ASN A 99 -14.84 -6.98 4.53
N HIS A 100 -13.70 -7.65 4.71
CA HIS A 100 -12.36 -7.11 4.49
C HIS A 100 -12.19 -6.51 3.08
N HIS A 101 -12.52 -7.27 2.04
CA HIS A 101 -12.40 -6.80 0.65
C HIS A 101 -13.41 -5.70 0.31
N TYR A 102 -14.58 -5.75 0.91
CA TYR A 102 -15.56 -4.68 0.72
C TYR A 102 -15.08 -3.37 1.35
N ALA A 103 -14.44 -3.43 2.53
CA ALA A 103 -13.83 -2.26 3.14
C ALA A 103 -12.70 -1.67 2.28
N HIS A 104 -11.87 -2.50 1.65
CA HIS A 104 -10.89 -2.05 0.67
C HIS A 104 -11.54 -1.28 -0.50
N ALA A 105 -12.62 -1.79 -1.07
CA ALA A 105 -13.34 -1.10 -2.16
C ALA A 105 -13.92 0.23 -1.69
N LEU A 106 -14.61 0.23 -0.54
CA LEU A 106 -15.24 1.41 0.06
C LEU A 106 -14.22 2.51 0.38
N SER A 107 -13.01 2.17 0.80
CA SER A 107 -11.96 3.13 1.11
C SER A 107 -11.59 4.02 -0.09
N THR A 108 -11.79 3.54 -1.32
CA THR A 108 -11.59 4.31 -2.55
C THR A 108 -12.86 5.06 -2.96
N TRP A 109 -14.04 4.48 -2.73
CA TRP A 109 -15.32 5.12 -3.09
C TRP A 109 -15.59 6.38 -2.28
N MET A 110 -15.00 6.49 -1.11
CA MET A 110 -15.02 7.72 -0.31
C MET A 110 -14.55 8.94 -1.12
N PHE A 111 -13.54 8.76 -1.97
CA PHE A 111 -12.89 9.83 -2.72
C PHE A 111 -13.34 9.92 -4.17
N ASN A 112 -13.73 8.81 -4.77
CA ASN A 112 -13.93 8.69 -6.21
C ASN A 112 -15.25 8.00 -6.53
N LYS A 113 -15.85 8.38 -7.67
CA LYS A 113 -16.87 7.54 -8.31
C LYS A 113 -16.12 6.45 -9.10
N VAL A 114 -16.42 5.20 -8.81
CA VAL A 114 -15.70 4.03 -9.36
C VAL A 114 -16.71 3.12 -10.06
N ASP A 115 -16.38 2.66 -11.26
CA ASP A 115 -17.19 1.70 -12.02
C ASP A 115 -16.87 0.26 -11.64
N VAL A 116 -15.57 -0.04 -11.48
CA VAL A 116 -15.07 -1.36 -11.11
C VAL A 116 -14.03 -1.25 -10.01
N SER A 117 -14.19 -2.01 -8.93
CA SER A 117 -13.17 -2.15 -7.88
C SER A 117 -12.57 -3.54 -7.93
N ILE A 118 -11.25 -3.62 -8.03
CA ILE A 118 -10.48 -4.86 -7.95
C ILE A 118 -9.67 -4.82 -6.67
N VAL A 119 -9.89 -5.81 -5.82
CA VAL A 119 -9.17 -6.01 -4.57
C VAL A 119 -8.33 -7.26 -4.69
N ILE A 120 -7.02 -7.16 -4.48
CA ILE A 120 -6.11 -8.32 -4.46
C ILE A 120 -5.19 -8.19 -3.26
N ASP A 121 -5.33 -9.12 -2.35
CA ASP A 121 -4.61 -9.11 -1.09
C ASP A 121 -3.77 -10.39 -0.88
N GLY A 122 -3.08 -10.46 0.27
CA GLY A 122 -2.33 -11.64 0.68
C GLY A 122 -3.26 -12.80 1.00
N PHE A 123 -4.14 -12.61 1.94
CA PHE A 123 -5.03 -13.66 2.42
C PHE A 123 -6.51 -13.30 2.26
N GLY A 124 -6.85 -12.05 2.58
CA GLY A 124 -8.23 -11.63 2.70
C GLY A 124 -8.98 -12.42 3.77
N GLU A 125 -10.28 -12.24 3.82
CA GLU A 125 -11.14 -13.00 4.72
C GLU A 125 -11.42 -14.39 4.13
N LEU A 126 -11.24 -15.44 4.94
CA LEU A 126 -11.59 -16.84 4.58
C LEU A 126 -10.89 -17.38 3.34
N ASN A 127 -9.59 -17.13 3.23
CA ASN A 127 -8.82 -17.60 2.08
C ASN A 127 -9.29 -17.02 0.72
N LYS A 128 -9.88 -15.83 0.74
CA LYS A 128 -10.36 -15.12 -0.47
C LYS A 128 -9.36 -14.01 -0.85
N PRO A 129 -8.31 -14.30 -1.63
CA PRO A 129 -7.23 -13.35 -1.88
C PRO A 129 -7.59 -12.29 -2.91
N ARG A 130 -8.72 -12.40 -3.60
CA ARG A 130 -9.17 -11.44 -4.60
C ARG A 130 -10.68 -11.32 -4.67
N SER A 131 -11.15 -10.12 -4.97
CA SER A 131 -12.57 -9.83 -5.24
C SER A 131 -12.71 -8.75 -6.29
N VAL A 132 -13.79 -8.80 -7.06
CA VAL A 132 -14.17 -7.78 -8.04
C VAL A 132 -15.57 -7.29 -7.74
N PHE A 133 -15.71 -5.96 -7.64
CA PHE A 133 -17.00 -5.30 -7.48
C PHE A 133 -17.29 -4.44 -8.72
N LYS A 134 -18.50 -4.52 -9.24
CA LYS A 134 -18.98 -3.68 -10.33
C LYS A 134 -20.31 -3.05 -9.95
N ASN A 135 -20.42 -1.73 -10.07
CA ASN A 135 -21.61 -0.99 -9.63
C ASN A 135 -22.02 -1.36 -8.20
N ASN A 136 -21.06 -1.41 -7.29
CA ASN A 136 -21.21 -1.77 -5.86
C ASN A 136 -21.69 -3.21 -5.59
N LYS A 137 -21.70 -4.08 -6.59
CA LYS A 137 -22.06 -5.49 -6.45
C LYS A 137 -20.84 -6.38 -6.61
N LEU A 138 -20.70 -7.36 -5.73
CA LEU A 138 -19.68 -8.40 -5.86
C LEU A 138 -19.99 -9.25 -7.10
N ILE A 139 -19.00 -9.43 -7.99
CA ILE A 139 -19.15 -10.22 -9.22
C ILE A 139 -18.13 -11.34 -9.35
N GLU A 140 -17.05 -11.29 -8.59
CA GLU A 140 -15.99 -12.32 -8.61
C GLU A 140 -15.33 -12.42 -7.23
N VAL A 141 -15.08 -13.66 -6.79
CA VAL A 141 -14.29 -13.97 -5.59
C VAL A 141 -13.34 -15.13 -5.92
N GLY A 142 -12.04 -14.92 -5.69
CA GLY A 142 -11.05 -15.99 -5.79
C GLY A 142 -10.94 -16.81 -4.51
N CYS A 143 -10.39 -18.02 -4.63
CA CYS A 143 -10.06 -18.88 -3.48
C CYS A 143 -8.57 -19.25 -3.53
N CYS A 144 -7.82 -19.01 -2.44
CA CYS A 144 -6.39 -19.33 -2.43
C CYS A 144 -6.09 -20.81 -2.20
N ILE A 145 -7.03 -21.58 -1.67
CA ILE A 145 -6.81 -23.02 -1.40
C ILE A 145 -6.50 -23.77 -2.70
N ASN A 146 -7.22 -23.44 -3.76
CA ASN A 146 -7.06 -24.10 -5.05
C ASN A 146 -6.04 -23.38 -5.98
N ASN A 147 -6.04 -22.05 -5.97
CA ASN A 147 -5.43 -21.23 -7.00
C ASN A 147 -4.17 -20.51 -6.51
N GLY A 148 -3.94 -20.46 -5.21
CA GLY A 148 -2.88 -19.68 -4.58
C GLY A 148 -3.23 -18.20 -4.44
N SER A 149 -2.40 -17.50 -3.66
CA SER A 149 -2.50 -16.05 -3.44
C SER A 149 -1.21 -15.39 -3.91
N ILE A 150 -1.31 -14.32 -4.70
CA ILE A 150 -0.14 -13.60 -5.21
C ILE A 150 0.75 -13.09 -4.07
N GLY A 151 0.16 -12.52 -3.01
CA GLY A 151 0.92 -11.99 -1.87
C GLY A 151 1.64 -13.10 -1.10
N ILE A 152 0.95 -14.20 -0.82
CA ILE A 152 1.51 -15.36 -0.10
C ILE A 152 2.59 -16.03 -0.94
N GLU A 153 2.34 -16.28 -2.22
CA GLU A 153 3.31 -16.94 -3.08
C GLU A 153 4.57 -16.09 -3.30
N MET A 154 4.43 -14.76 -3.37
CA MET A 154 5.58 -13.84 -3.36
C MET A 154 6.38 -13.95 -2.04
N ALA A 155 5.72 -14.06 -0.89
CA ALA A 155 6.39 -14.24 0.40
C ALA A 155 7.11 -15.60 0.48
N LYS A 156 6.45 -16.69 0.04
CA LYS A 156 7.06 -18.02 -0.07
C LYS A 156 8.30 -18.00 -0.96
N ALA A 157 8.20 -17.40 -2.15
CA ALA A 157 9.33 -17.24 -3.07
C ALA A 157 10.47 -16.47 -2.41
N GLY A 158 10.17 -15.43 -1.62
CA GLY A 158 11.18 -14.69 -0.86
C GLY A 158 11.89 -15.55 0.16
N ARG A 159 11.17 -16.33 0.94
CA ARG A 159 11.78 -17.28 1.90
C ARG A 159 12.69 -18.29 1.20
N TRP A 160 12.24 -18.83 0.08
CA TRP A 160 13.06 -19.74 -0.73
C TRP A 160 14.33 -19.06 -1.25
N LEU A 161 14.27 -17.77 -1.60
CA LEU A 161 15.43 -16.97 -2.01
C LEU A 161 16.33 -16.53 -0.83
N GLY A 162 16.03 -16.94 0.41
CA GLY A 162 16.77 -16.53 1.60
C GLY A 162 16.51 -15.07 2.03
N VAL A 163 15.41 -14.47 1.60
CA VAL A 163 15.03 -13.13 2.02
C VAL A 163 14.48 -13.14 3.44
N ASN A 164 15.23 -12.57 4.37
CA ASN A 164 14.80 -12.45 5.77
C ASN A 164 14.07 -11.13 6.03
N ALA A 165 13.10 -11.14 6.94
CA ALA A 165 12.39 -9.97 7.42
C ALA A 165 11.90 -10.20 8.86
N ASP A 166 11.87 -9.14 9.66
CA ASP A 166 11.32 -9.18 11.02
C ASP A 166 9.80 -9.45 11.02
N ASN A 167 9.14 -9.09 9.92
CA ASN A 167 7.73 -9.37 9.69
C ASN A 167 7.53 -9.93 8.26
N GLU A 168 6.77 -11.00 8.14
CA GLU A 168 6.50 -11.66 6.85
C GLU A 168 5.85 -10.76 5.81
N LEU A 169 5.07 -9.77 6.24
CA LEU A 169 4.43 -8.78 5.37
C LEU A 169 5.45 -7.95 4.56
N ASP A 170 6.69 -7.86 5.03
CA ASP A 170 7.76 -7.15 4.33
C ASP A 170 8.42 -7.95 3.20
N ILE A 171 8.30 -9.27 3.20
CA ILE A 171 9.04 -10.15 2.29
C ILE A 171 8.66 -9.86 0.83
N ALA A 172 7.38 -9.79 0.50
CA ALA A 172 6.91 -9.53 -0.87
C ALA A 172 7.48 -8.22 -1.45
N GLY A 173 7.55 -7.16 -0.62
CA GLY A 173 8.15 -5.89 -1.00
C GLY A 173 9.67 -5.97 -1.24
N LYS A 174 10.38 -6.84 -0.51
CA LYS A 174 11.81 -7.12 -0.72
C LYS A 174 12.04 -7.91 -2.01
N VAL A 175 11.21 -8.93 -2.27
CA VAL A 175 11.25 -9.72 -3.52
C VAL A 175 10.98 -8.85 -4.74
N MET A 176 10.03 -7.91 -4.67
CA MET A 176 9.76 -6.94 -5.74
C MET A 176 11.02 -6.12 -6.12
N ALA A 177 11.87 -5.80 -5.16
CA ALA A 177 13.14 -5.14 -5.45
C ALA A 177 14.19 -6.14 -5.99
N LEU A 178 14.31 -7.30 -5.36
CA LEU A 178 15.34 -8.29 -5.67
C LEU A 178 15.21 -8.85 -7.10
N GLN A 179 13.99 -9.07 -7.59
CA GLN A 179 13.75 -9.63 -8.92
C GLN A 179 14.40 -8.81 -10.06
N SER A 180 14.63 -7.52 -9.86
CA SER A 180 15.25 -6.66 -10.87
C SER A 180 16.72 -6.99 -11.17
N TYR A 181 17.36 -7.79 -10.33
CA TYR A 181 18.73 -8.28 -10.54
C TYR A 181 18.79 -9.50 -11.47
N GLY A 182 17.67 -10.18 -11.71
CA GLY A 182 17.58 -11.32 -12.63
C GLY A 182 17.30 -10.91 -14.08
N LYS A 183 17.40 -11.89 -14.98
CA LYS A 183 17.05 -11.79 -16.40
C LYS A 183 15.85 -12.69 -16.69
N ILE A 184 15.02 -12.29 -17.66
CA ILE A 184 13.90 -13.11 -18.11
C ILE A 184 14.44 -14.33 -18.87
N ASP A 185 14.11 -15.52 -18.40
CA ASP A 185 14.30 -16.77 -19.15
C ASP A 185 13.13 -16.95 -20.12
N LYS A 186 13.41 -16.78 -21.41
CA LYS A 186 12.37 -16.83 -22.45
C LYS A 186 11.76 -18.23 -22.61
N GLY A 187 12.54 -19.29 -22.39
CA GLY A 187 12.06 -20.65 -22.48
C GLY A 187 11.09 -20.97 -21.32
N TYR A 188 11.47 -20.60 -20.09
CA TYR A 188 10.58 -20.76 -18.95
C TYR A 188 9.33 -19.86 -19.05
N LEU A 189 9.47 -18.65 -19.57
CA LEU A 189 8.32 -17.80 -19.83
C LEU A 189 7.33 -18.46 -20.82
N ASN A 190 7.84 -19.14 -21.85
CA ASN A 190 7.01 -19.90 -22.79
C ASN A 190 6.38 -21.15 -22.12
N TYR A 191 7.09 -21.82 -21.20
CA TYR A 191 6.53 -22.90 -20.39
C TYR A 191 5.33 -22.43 -19.57
N LEU A 192 5.39 -21.21 -19.04
CA LEU A 192 4.31 -20.59 -18.25
C LEU A 192 3.19 -19.94 -19.10
N LYS A 193 3.23 -20.03 -20.44
CA LYS A 193 2.36 -19.25 -21.33
C LYS A 193 0.86 -19.40 -21.04
N ASP A 194 0.41 -20.63 -20.76
CA ASP A 194 -1.01 -20.97 -20.56
C ASP A 194 -1.50 -20.75 -19.10
N PHE A 195 -0.60 -20.41 -18.17
CA PHE A 195 -0.96 -20.17 -16.79
C PHE A 195 -1.58 -18.77 -16.62
N ASN A 196 -2.64 -18.71 -15.84
CA ASN A 196 -3.46 -17.52 -15.58
C ASN A 196 -3.62 -17.25 -14.07
N ILE A 197 -4.58 -16.41 -13.69
CA ILE A 197 -4.83 -16.02 -12.29
C ILE A 197 -5.28 -17.20 -11.40
N ASP A 198 -5.73 -18.30 -11.98
CA ASP A 198 -6.14 -19.50 -11.26
C ASP A 198 -4.98 -20.51 -11.08
N ASN A 199 -3.79 -20.16 -11.57
CA ASN A 199 -2.58 -20.97 -11.48
C ASN A 199 -1.45 -20.26 -10.70
N VAL A 200 -1.76 -19.32 -9.82
CA VAL A 200 -0.75 -18.50 -9.11
C VAL A 200 0.25 -19.37 -8.36
N ASN A 201 -0.22 -20.40 -7.63
CA ASN A 201 0.62 -21.36 -6.93
C ASN A 201 1.58 -22.10 -7.88
N GLN A 202 1.13 -22.46 -9.09
CA GLN A 202 1.96 -23.12 -10.10
C GLN A 202 2.96 -22.15 -10.74
N ILE A 203 2.56 -20.90 -11.02
CA ILE A 203 3.45 -19.87 -11.57
C ILE A 203 4.65 -19.63 -10.62
N PHE A 204 4.40 -19.58 -9.31
CA PHE A 204 5.41 -19.39 -8.29
C PHE A 204 6.05 -20.70 -7.79
N SER A 205 5.67 -21.86 -8.34
CA SER A 205 6.25 -23.13 -7.95
C SER A 205 7.71 -23.24 -8.39
N ILE A 206 8.60 -23.44 -7.43
CA ILE A 206 10.00 -23.71 -7.72
C ILE A 206 10.17 -25.08 -8.37
N ASP A 207 9.31 -26.05 -8.08
CA ASP A 207 9.35 -27.39 -8.68
C ASP A 207 9.12 -27.30 -10.19
N ASN A 208 8.22 -26.40 -10.64
CA ASN A 208 8.03 -26.16 -12.06
C ASN A 208 9.29 -25.60 -12.74
N TRP A 209 10.07 -24.77 -12.04
CA TRP A 209 11.36 -24.33 -12.54
C TRP A 209 12.37 -25.45 -12.65
N PHE A 210 12.47 -26.32 -11.64
CA PHE A 210 13.33 -27.49 -11.65
C PHE A 210 12.95 -28.47 -12.76
N ASN A 211 11.67 -28.80 -12.87
CA ASN A 211 11.15 -29.67 -13.93
C ASN A 211 11.44 -29.12 -15.32
N TYR A 212 11.28 -27.83 -15.53
CA TYR A 212 11.63 -27.18 -16.78
C TYR A 212 13.13 -27.26 -17.10
N LYS A 213 14.01 -27.09 -16.13
CA LYS A 213 15.46 -27.13 -16.32
C LYS A 213 16.03 -28.56 -16.47
N GLY A 214 15.26 -29.57 -16.13
CA GLY A 214 15.61 -30.98 -16.38
C GLY A 214 16.67 -31.58 -15.48
N ASP A 215 17.20 -30.83 -14.49
CA ASP A 215 18.18 -31.40 -13.57
C ASP A 215 18.41 -30.54 -12.29
N ILE A 216 18.09 -31.14 -11.15
CA ILE A 216 18.34 -30.58 -9.82
C ILE A 216 19.83 -30.64 -9.44
N LEU A 217 20.59 -31.54 -10.07
CA LEU A 217 21.95 -31.90 -9.66
C LEU A 217 23.06 -31.06 -10.30
N LEU A 218 22.80 -30.30 -11.36
CA LEU A 218 23.83 -29.59 -12.11
C LEU A 218 24.17 -28.17 -11.63
N GLY A 219 23.69 -27.71 -10.50
CA GLY A 219 24.19 -26.50 -9.81
C GLY A 219 24.12 -25.17 -10.57
N LYS A 220 23.36 -25.08 -11.67
CA LYS A 220 23.23 -23.88 -12.50
C LYS A 220 21.86 -23.20 -12.38
N LEU A 221 21.25 -23.29 -11.20
CA LEU A 221 20.03 -22.51 -10.93
C LEU A 221 20.42 -21.07 -10.65
N ASP A 222 19.90 -20.16 -11.49
CA ASP A 222 19.92 -18.75 -11.15
C ASP A 222 18.53 -18.37 -10.58
N PRO A 223 18.41 -18.37 -9.25
CA PRO A 223 17.12 -18.09 -8.60
C PRO A 223 16.61 -16.66 -8.88
N LEU A 224 17.52 -15.75 -9.23
CA LEU A 224 17.13 -14.38 -9.62
C LEU A 224 16.48 -14.37 -10.99
N ASN A 225 16.93 -15.22 -11.93
CA ASN A 225 16.28 -15.34 -13.24
C ASN A 225 14.91 -16.02 -13.13
N TRP A 226 14.77 -17.03 -12.24
CA TRP A 226 13.47 -17.61 -11.93
C TRP A 226 12.48 -16.55 -11.44
N ILE A 227 12.81 -15.87 -10.34
CA ILE A 227 11.88 -14.89 -9.75
C ILE A 227 11.62 -13.71 -10.69
N LYS A 228 12.61 -13.30 -11.50
CA LYS A 228 12.42 -12.29 -12.56
C LYS A 228 11.38 -12.72 -13.57
N THR A 229 11.48 -13.96 -14.05
CA THR A 229 10.58 -14.50 -15.09
C THR A 229 9.17 -14.67 -14.55
N VAL A 230 9.03 -15.23 -13.33
CA VAL A 230 7.75 -15.40 -12.63
C VAL A 230 7.08 -14.04 -12.37
N HIS A 231 7.82 -13.09 -11.84
CA HIS A 231 7.30 -11.75 -11.56
C HIS A 231 6.85 -11.03 -12.84
N TYR A 232 7.61 -11.18 -13.93
CA TYR A 232 7.22 -10.65 -15.24
C TYR A 232 5.94 -11.28 -15.76
N LYS A 233 5.85 -12.62 -15.76
CA LYS A 233 4.63 -13.35 -16.17
C LYS A 233 3.41 -12.89 -15.35
N MET A 234 3.58 -12.76 -14.03
CA MET A 234 2.48 -12.38 -13.14
C MET A 234 1.91 -11.00 -13.46
N GLY A 235 2.74 -10.06 -13.92
CA GLY A 235 2.25 -8.74 -14.35
C GLY A 235 1.29 -8.81 -15.54
N PHE A 236 1.51 -9.73 -16.49
CA PHE A 236 0.61 -9.95 -17.62
C PHE A 236 -0.62 -10.77 -17.24
N VAL A 237 -0.47 -11.73 -16.32
CA VAL A 237 -1.62 -12.45 -15.75
C VAL A 237 -2.59 -11.48 -15.06
N LEU A 238 -2.06 -10.52 -14.29
CA LEU A 238 -2.86 -9.45 -13.70
C LEU A 238 -3.53 -8.57 -14.76
N LEU A 239 -2.79 -8.17 -15.79
CA LEU A 239 -3.35 -7.37 -16.86
C LEU A 239 -4.51 -8.08 -17.57
N ASP A 240 -4.39 -9.38 -17.83
CA ASP A 240 -5.44 -10.16 -18.47
C ASP A 240 -6.64 -10.36 -17.53
N PHE A 241 -6.40 -10.52 -16.21
CA PHE A 241 -7.46 -10.53 -15.21
C PHE A 241 -8.24 -9.20 -15.19
N PHE A 242 -7.54 -8.06 -15.24
CA PHE A 242 -8.20 -6.76 -15.31
C PHE A 242 -9.02 -6.59 -16.60
N LYS A 243 -8.49 -7.01 -17.75
CA LYS A 243 -9.20 -6.95 -19.03
C LYS A 243 -10.50 -7.78 -19.05
N LYS A 244 -10.58 -8.85 -18.25
CA LYS A 244 -11.78 -9.68 -18.13
C LYS A 244 -12.96 -8.89 -17.54
N TYR A 245 -12.70 -7.95 -16.61
CA TYR A 245 -13.75 -7.25 -15.87
C TYR A 245 -13.87 -5.77 -16.21
N CYS A 246 -12.84 -5.16 -16.77
CA CYS A 246 -12.73 -3.73 -16.98
C CYS A 246 -12.64 -3.37 -18.46
N ASN A 247 -13.36 -2.32 -18.86
CA ASN A 247 -13.17 -1.64 -20.12
C ASN A 247 -12.10 -0.54 -19.99
N LYS A 248 -11.54 -0.09 -21.11
CA LYS A 248 -10.48 0.95 -21.14
C LYS A 248 -10.93 2.29 -20.53
N ASN A 249 -12.24 2.61 -20.60
CA ASN A 249 -12.80 3.86 -20.15
C ASN A 249 -13.35 3.81 -18.72
N ASP A 250 -13.48 2.62 -18.13
CA ASP A 250 -13.95 2.44 -16.77
C ASP A 250 -13.03 3.17 -15.80
N VAL A 251 -13.60 3.78 -14.78
CA VAL A 251 -12.88 4.26 -13.60
C VAL A 251 -12.67 3.06 -12.68
N ILE A 252 -11.44 2.63 -12.57
CA ILE A 252 -11.07 1.38 -11.90
C ILE A 252 -10.34 1.72 -10.61
N SER A 253 -10.78 1.19 -9.48
CA SER A 253 -9.99 1.20 -8.24
C SER A 253 -9.27 -0.14 -8.06
N TYR A 254 -8.01 -0.06 -7.59
CA TYR A 254 -7.20 -1.22 -7.27
C TYR A 254 -6.63 -1.09 -5.86
N THR A 255 -6.98 -2.01 -4.98
CA THR A 255 -6.63 -2.03 -3.55
C THR A 255 -6.23 -3.43 -3.09
N GLY A 256 -5.85 -3.56 -1.82
CA GLY A 256 -5.23 -4.75 -1.23
C GLY A 256 -3.71 -4.67 -1.24
N GLY A 257 -3.04 -5.51 -0.47
CA GLY A 257 -1.58 -5.49 -0.30
C GLY A 257 -0.81 -5.66 -1.61
N VAL A 258 -1.35 -6.41 -2.58
CA VAL A 258 -0.72 -6.62 -3.90
C VAL A 258 -0.66 -5.34 -4.73
N ALA A 259 -1.56 -4.38 -4.50
CA ALA A 259 -1.53 -3.05 -5.12
C ALA A 259 -0.32 -2.19 -4.72
N GLN A 260 0.53 -2.67 -3.82
CA GLN A 260 1.83 -2.05 -3.52
C GLN A 260 2.93 -2.42 -4.52
N ASN A 261 2.68 -3.34 -5.46
CA ASN A 261 3.66 -3.71 -6.48
C ASN A 261 3.71 -2.68 -7.61
N VAL A 262 4.64 -1.76 -7.48
CA VAL A 262 4.78 -0.61 -8.40
C VAL A 262 5.11 -0.99 -9.84
N ILE A 263 5.70 -2.17 -10.07
CA ILE A 263 6.03 -2.66 -11.41
C ILE A 263 4.76 -3.13 -12.11
N TRP A 264 3.96 -3.94 -11.45
CA TRP A 264 2.66 -4.39 -11.98
C TRP A 264 1.68 -3.24 -12.14
N ASN A 265 1.68 -2.32 -11.19
CA ASN A 265 0.88 -1.09 -11.26
C ASN A 265 1.20 -0.28 -12.53
N THR A 266 2.49 -0.21 -12.90
CA THR A 266 2.92 0.49 -14.12
C THR A 266 2.40 -0.19 -15.37
N ILE A 267 2.42 -1.53 -15.43
CA ILE A 267 1.84 -2.31 -16.54
C ILE A 267 0.33 -2.00 -16.66
N LEU A 268 -0.39 -2.06 -15.55
CA LEU A 268 -1.83 -1.79 -15.51
C LEU A 268 -2.15 -0.34 -15.90
N LYS A 269 -1.41 0.64 -15.36
CA LYS A 269 -1.63 2.07 -15.64
C LYS A 269 -1.38 2.44 -17.09
N ASN A 270 -0.42 1.81 -17.73
CA ASN A 270 -0.15 2.00 -19.17
C ASN A 270 -1.32 1.51 -20.05
N HIS A 271 -2.11 0.56 -19.55
CA HIS A 271 -3.27 0.03 -20.27
C HIS A 271 -4.57 0.74 -19.90
N PHE A 272 -4.79 1.02 -18.60
CA PHE A 272 -6.01 1.64 -18.07
C PHE A 272 -5.72 3.05 -17.57
N LYS A 273 -6.07 4.06 -18.38
CA LYS A 273 -5.79 5.48 -18.06
C LYS A 273 -6.47 5.94 -16.76
N ASN A 274 -7.69 5.45 -16.50
CA ASN A 274 -8.49 5.82 -15.33
C ASN A 274 -8.29 4.87 -14.14
N LEU A 275 -7.17 4.15 -14.09
CA LEU A 275 -6.80 3.33 -12.93
C LEU A 275 -6.43 4.24 -11.76
N ILE A 276 -7.06 4.00 -10.62
CA ILE A 276 -6.87 4.66 -9.33
C ILE A 276 -6.30 3.65 -8.34
N ILE A 277 -5.13 3.93 -7.81
CA ILE A 277 -4.53 3.17 -6.71
C ILE A 277 -4.31 4.17 -5.57
N PRO A 278 -5.04 4.07 -4.44
CA PRO A 278 -4.89 5.02 -3.36
C PRO A 278 -3.59 4.76 -2.58
N PRO A 279 -3.03 5.76 -1.91
CA PRO A 279 -1.83 5.58 -1.07
C PRO A 279 -2.06 4.59 0.08
N HIS A 280 -3.30 4.45 0.53
CA HIS A 280 -3.77 3.52 1.56
C HIS A 280 -4.33 2.22 0.98
N SER A 281 -3.81 1.78 -0.15
CA SER A 281 -4.26 0.54 -0.80
C SER A 281 -4.10 -0.74 0.04
N PRO A 282 -3.09 -0.89 0.94
CA PRO A 282 -3.09 -1.99 1.89
C PRO A 282 -4.06 -1.75 3.06
N ASP A 283 -3.98 -2.56 4.09
CA ASP A 283 -4.89 -2.54 5.25
C ASP A 283 -4.96 -1.21 6.00
N ASP A 284 -4.02 -0.31 5.74
CA ASP A 284 -4.05 1.08 6.21
C ASP A 284 -5.36 1.83 5.90
N GLY A 285 -6.07 1.42 4.85
CA GLY A 285 -7.32 2.06 4.41
C GLY A 285 -8.59 1.45 5.01
N LEU A 286 -8.53 0.35 5.73
CA LEU A 286 -9.72 -0.43 6.07
C LEU A 286 -10.68 0.28 7.03
N SER A 287 -10.18 1.04 8.00
CA SER A 287 -11.06 1.85 8.86
C SER A 287 -11.77 2.98 8.09
N LEU A 288 -11.15 3.51 7.03
CA LEU A 288 -11.82 4.47 6.13
C LEU A 288 -12.94 3.77 5.35
N GLY A 289 -12.73 2.54 4.89
CA GLY A 289 -13.79 1.75 4.26
C GLY A 289 -14.94 1.43 5.23
N ALA A 290 -14.62 1.07 6.46
CA ALA A 290 -15.62 0.79 7.48
C ALA A 290 -16.48 2.02 7.81
N ILE A 291 -15.87 3.20 7.97
CA ILE A 291 -16.64 4.41 8.26
C ILE A 291 -17.42 4.92 7.03
N GLU A 292 -16.91 4.69 5.82
CA GLU A 292 -17.63 5.00 4.58
C GLU A 292 -18.89 4.13 4.44
N TYR A 293 -18.84 2.87 4.88
CA TYR A 293 -20.02 2.03 4.97
C TYR A 293 -21.10 2.67 5.87
N LEU A 294 -20.72 3.12 7.07
CA LEU A 294 -21.67 3.79 7.98
C LEU A 294 -22.22 5.08 7.38
N ARG A 295 -21.38 5.84 6.69
CA ARG A 295 -21.82 7.04 5.98
C ARG A 295 -22.91 6.71 4.95
N ILE A 296 -22.69 5.69 4.12
CA ILE A 296 -23.65 5.26 3.09
C ILE A 296 -24.93 4.74 3.73
N LYS A 297 -24.81 3.88 4.75
CA LYS A 297 -25.95 3.31 5.49
C LYS A 297 -26.86 4.37 6.08
N ASN A 298 -26.29 5.49 6.55
CA ASN A 298 -27.02 6.58 7.17
C ASN A 298 -27.35 7.73 6.19
N ASN A 299 -27.10 7.56 4.89
CA ASN A 299 -27.34 8.59 3.86
C ASN A 299 -26.68 9.95 4.18
N LEU A 300 -25.51 9.93 4.85
CA LEU A 300 -24.77 11.14 5.19
C LEU A 300 -24.04 11.72 3.97
N PRO A 301 -23.78 13.03 3.94
CA PRO A 301 -22.98 13.64 2.88
C PRO A 301 -21.55 13.10 2.92
N LYS A 302 -20.82 13.19 1.79
CA LYS A 302 -19.41 12.77 1.71
C LYS A 302 -18.56 13.49 2.75
N PHE A 303 -17.67 12.76 3.39
CA PHE A 303 -16.70 13.33 4.33
C PHE A 303 -15.78 14.33 3.62
N LYS A 304 -15.55 15.47 4.26
CA LYS A 304 -14.56 16.44 3.79
C LYS A 304 -13.20 16.09 4.36
N LEU A 305 -12.34 15.56 3.54
CA LEU A 305 -10.93 15.29 3.86
C LEU A 305 -10.05 16.35 3.18
N ASN A 306 -9.82 17.44 3.90
CA ASN A 306 -8.86 18.44 3.46
C ASN A 306 -7.45 17.87 3.62
N ASN A 307 -6.53 18.20 2.72
CA ASN A 307 -5.11 17.81 2.78
C ASN A 307 -4.82 16.31 2.58
N PHE A 308 -5.70 15.54 1.93
CA PHE A 308 -5.35 14.18 1.55
C PHE A 308 -4.10 14.17 0.64
N PRO A 309 -3.08 13.32 0.86
CA PRO A 309 -3.03 12.14 1.74
C PRO A 309 -2.54 12.42 3.18
N TYR A 310 -2.36 13.65 3.60
CA TYR A 310 -1.80 14.06 4.90
C TYR A 310 -2.90 14.16 5.96
N ILE A 311 -3.49 13.01 6.29
CA ILE A 311 -4.66 12.92 7.19
C ILE A 311 -4.39 12.14 8.47
N GLN A 312 -3.18 11.60 8.64
CA GLN A 312 -2.78 10.98 9.89
C GLN A 312 -2.78 12.03 11.00
N ASN A 313 -3.65 11.87 11.96
CA ASN A 313 -3.67 12.72 13.15
C ASN A 313 -2.51 12.37 14.09
N ASP A 314 -1.41 13.06 13.90
CA ASP A 314 -0.26 12.98 14.80
C ASP A 314 -0.44 13.98 15.94
N GLU A 315 0.09 13.67 17.08
CA GLU A 315 -0.28 14.25 18.36
C GLU A 315 0.28 15.63 18.62
N SER A 316 1.29 16.08 17.92
CA SER A 316 1.99 17.29 18.28
C SER A 316 1.66 18.46 17.38
N PRO A 317 1.21 19.60 17.91
CA PRO A 317 1.22 20.82 17.16
C PRO A 317 2.65 21.11 16.70
N ILE A 318 2.84 21.23 15.39
CA ILE A 318 4.14 21.50 14.80
C ILE A 318 4.14 22.96 14.40
N GLU A 319 5.14 23.69 14.89
CA GLU A 319 5.38 25.04 14.43
C GLU A 319 5.67 25.03 12.93
N GLU A 320 5.06 25.94 12.19
CA GLU A 320 5.34 26.08 10.77
C GLU A 320 6.79 26.53 10.54
N ALA A 321 7.49 25.82 9.66
CA ALA A 321 8.87 26.15 9.33
C ALA A 321 8.96 27.55 8.70
N SER A 322 9.83 28.40 9.25
CA SER A 322 10.12 29.72 8.66
C SER A 322 10.79 29.57 7.29
N ILE A 323 10.67 30.59 6.45
CA ILE A 323 11.38 30.67 5.16
C ILE A 323 12.91 30.52 5.37
N LYS A 324 13.44 31.05 6.47
CA LYS A 324 14.86 30.91 6.85
C LYS A 324 15.23 29.45 7.08
N THR A 325 14.39 28.69 7.80
CA THR A 325 14.58 27.24 8.05
C THR A 325 14.54 26.44 6.76
N ILE A 326 13.59 26.73 5.86
CA ILE A 326 13.47 26.08 4.54
C ILE A 326 14.74 26.29 3.71
N LYS A 327 15.23 27.55 3.61
CA LYS A 327 16.46 27.87 2.89
C LYS A 327 17.70 27.20 3.51
N GLN A 328 17.75 27.11 4.83
CA GLN A 328 18.85 26.41 5.51
C GLN A 328 18.82 24.89 5.21
N ALA A 329 17.66 24.25 5.26
CA ALA A 329 17.49 22.83 4.90
C ALA A 329 17.91 22.58 3.43
N ALA A 330 17.48 23.44 2.49
CA ALA A 330 17.87 23.35 1.09
C ALA A 330 19.40 23.44 0.89
N LYS A 331 20.07 24.38 1.60
CA LYS A 331 21.53 24.51 1.59
C LYS A 331 22.24 23.27 2.15
N LEU A 332 21.71 22.67 3.23
CA LEU A 332 22.27 21.45 3.80
C LEU A 332 22.15 20.26 2.81
N LEU A 333 21.00 20.10 2.19
CA LEU A 333 20.80 19.10 1.13
C LEU A 333 21.75 19.31 -0.05
N ALA A 334 21.91 20.55 -0.52
CA ALA A 334 22.83 20.88 -1.61
C ALA A 334 24.27 20.53 -1.25
N LYS A 335 24.69 20.71 0.01
CA LYS A 335 26.00 20.32 0.55
C LYS A 335 26.12 18.79 0.81
N GLY A 336 25.16 18.00 0.41
CA GLY A 336 25.19 16.54 0.55
C GLY A 336 24.85 16.00 1.95
N LYS A 337 24.26 16.83 2.81
CA LYS A 337 23.79 16.35 4.11
C LYS A 337 22.48 15.56 3.96
N ILE A 338 22.29 14.57 4.83
CA ILE A 338 21.04 13.83 4.99
C ILE A 338 20.26 14.51 6.10
N ILE A 339 18.97 14.81 5.87
CA ILE A 339 18.11 15.46 6.85
C ILE A 339 16.83 14.67 7.10
N GLY A 340 16.33 14.68 8.33
CA GLY A 340 14.97 14.32 8.65
C GLY A 340 14.04 15.52 8.42
N TRP A 341 12.95 15.29 7.70
CA TRP A 341 11.95 16.31 7.43
C TRP A 341 10.61 15.91 8.04
N TYR A 342 10.10 16.74 8.92
CA TYR A 342 8.85 16.51 9.66
C TYR A 342 8.01 17.79 9.60
N GLN A 343 6.76 17.68 9.11
CA GLN A 343 5.82 18.80 9.01
C GLN A 343 4.37 18.31 9.07
N GLY A 344 3.44 19.17 9.51
CA GLY A 344 2.00 18.94 9.49
C GLY A 344 1.57 17.53 9.91
N ASN A 345 0.43 17.08 9.44
CA ASN A 345 -0.05 15.72 9.63
C ASN A 345 0.77 14.72 8.78
N GLY A 346 0.93 13.49 9.28
CA GLY A 346 1.58 12.41 8.54
C GLY A 346 0.78 11.94 7.32
N GLU A 347 1.47 11.26 6.42
CA GLU A 347 0.86 10.62 5.27
C GLU A 347 0.09 9.36 5.67
N ILE A 348 -1.06 9.12 5.04
CA ILE A 348 -1.70 7.81 5.07
C ILE A 348 -0.95 6.84 4.15
N GLY A 349 -0.91 5.57 4.53
CA GLY A 349 -0.24 4.52 3.76
C GLY A 349 1.26 4.37 4.06
N PRO A 350 1.94 3.41 3.39
CA PRO A 350 3.30 3.00 3.74
C PRO A 350 4.41 3.88 3.13
N ARG A 351 4.06 4.87 2.29
CA ARG A 351 5.04 5.70 1.57
C ARG A 351 5.25 7.03 2.27
N ALA A 352 6.51 7.46 2.39
CA ALA A 352 6.85 8.82 2.81
C ALA A 352 6.64 9.78 1.63
N LEU A 353 5.79 10.79 1.81
CA LEU A 353 5.37 11.72 0.76
C LEU A 353 5.69 13.19 1.12
N GLY A 354 6.73 13.41 1.92
CA GLY A 354 7.22 14.75 2.22
C GLY A 354 6.84 15.27 3.60
N ASN A 355 5.99 14.60 4.38
CA ASN A 355 5.66 15.05 5.74
C ASN A 355 6.42 14.26 6.82
N ARG A 356 6.81 13.02 6.56
CA ARG A 356 7.64 12.17 7.43
C ARG A 356 8.73 11.53 6.60
N SER A 357 9.75 12.31 6.20
CA SER A 357 10.71 11.90 5.18
C SER A 357 12.16 12.03 5.63
N ILE A 358 13.01 11.10 5.20
CA ILE A 358 14.46 11.26 5.19
C ILE A 358 14.84 11.73 3.79
N LEU A 359 15.50 12.87 3.70
CA LEU A 359 15.82 13.56 2.45
C LEU A 359 17.32 13.59 2.20
N MET A 360 17.71 13.46 0.95
CA MET A 360 19.07 13.51 0.48
C MET A 360 19.14 14.04 -0.96
N ASN A 361 20.25 14.70 -1.31
CA ASN A 361 20.51 15.08 -2.68
C ASN A 361 20.74 13.85 -3.57
N PRO A 362 19.97 13.65 -4.65
CA PRO A 362 20.08 12.45 -5.51
C PRO A 362 21.38 12.38 -6.32
N LYS A 363 22.17 13.48 -6.38
CA LYS A 363 23.47 13.52 -7.05
C LYS A 363 24.61 12.85 -6.25
N ILE A 364 24.37 12.44 -5.00
CA ILE A 364 25.37 11.76 -4.16
C ILE A 364 25.55 10.32 -4.65
N LYS A 365 26.74 9.98 -5.19
CA LYS A 365 27.00 8.67 -5.82
C LYS A 365 26.72 7.47 -4.93
N ASN A 366 27.13 7.48 -3.67
CA ASN A 366 26.91 6.39 -2.71
C ASN A 366 25.68 6.60 -1.82
N GLY A 367 24.78 7.50 -2.20
CA GLY A 367 23.62 7.91 -1.39
C GLY A 367 22.69 6.77 -1.05
N LYS A 368 22.45 5.83 -1.98
CA LYS A 368 21.64 4.64 -1.72
C LYS A 368 22.20 3.80 -0.56
N TYR A 369 23.51 3.56 -0.55
CA TYR A 369 24.17 2.82 0.53
C TYR A 369 24.03 3.55 1.87
N LEU A 370 24.30 4.87 1.90
CA LEU A 370 24.23 5.68 3.12
C LEU A 370 22.84 5.67 3.74
N ILE A 371 21.78 5.87 2.95
CA ILE A 371 20.41 5.86 3.46
C ILE A 371 20.00 4.45 3.89
N ASN A 372 20.36 3.38 3.14
CA ASN A 372 20.06 2.00 3.55
C ASN A 372 20.75 1.65 4.88
N LYS A 373 21.99 2.11 5.11
CA LYS A 373 22.68 1.96 6.39
C LYS A 373 21.94 2.66 7.54
N ILE A 374 21.50 3.91 7.34
CA ILE A 374 20.70 4.65 8.33
C ILE A 374 19.38 3.91 8.64
N LYS A 375 18.73 3.39 7.62
CA LYS A 375 17.46 2.65 7.75
C LYS A 375 17.64 1.20 8.18
N LYS A 376 18.87 0.73 8.41
CA LYS A 376 19.22 -0.66 8.77
C LYS A 376 18.52 -1.68 7.85
N ARG A 377 18.67 -1.50 6.54
CA ARG A 377 18.01 -2.35 5.55
C ARG A 377 18.95 -2.75 4.41
N GLU A 378 18.53 -3.70 3.63
CA GLU A 378 19.33 -4.32 2.56
C GLU A 378 19.74 -3.30 1.48
N ASN A 379 20.98 -3.39 1.02
CA ASN A 379 21.57 -2.44 0.05
C ASN A 379 20.93 -2.49 -1.35
N TYR A 380 20.27 -3.59 -1.71
CA TYR A 380 19.60 -3.71 -2.99
C TYR A 380 18.28 -2.92 -3.07
N ARG A 381 17.71 -2.48 -1.95
CA ARG A 381 16.43 -1.77 -1.92
C ARG A 381 16.57 -0.36 -2.49
N PRO A 382 15.74 0.01 -3.50
CA PRO A 382 15.77 1.35 -4.08
C PRO A 382 15.03 2.37 -3.21
N PHE A 383 15.23 3.65 -3.55
CA PHE A 383 14.48 4.78 -3.01
C PHE A 383 13.54 5.37 -4.06
N GLY A 384 12.61 6.22 -3.61
CA GLY A 384 11.86 7.12 -4.47
C GLY A 384 12.51 8.49 -4.51
N ALA A 385 12.10 9.30 -5.46
CA ALA A 385 12.49 10.70 -5.59
C ALA A 385 11.27 11.61 -5.56
N SER A 386 11.39 12.79 -4.93
CA SER A 386 10.39 13.83 -5.01
C SER A 386 10.79 14.89 -6.01
N ILE A 387 9.86 15.32 -6.85
CA ILE A 387 10.05 16.37 -7.85
C ILE A 387 8.82 17.28 -7.89
N LEU A 388 9.04 18.58 -8.08
CA LEU A 388 7.94 19.51 -8.31
C LEU A 388 7.25 19.20 -9.65
N LYS A 389 5.93 19.27 -9.68
CA LYS A 389 5.14 19.04 -10.89
C LYS A 389 5.61 19.88 -12.09
N LYS A 390 5.94 21.15 -11.87
CA LYS A 390 6.46 22.07 -12.91
C LYS A 390 7.77 21.62 -13.57
N HIS A 391 8.58 20.79 -12.90
CA HIS A 391 9.85 20.26 -13.41
C HIS A 391 9.74 18.81 -13.90
N PHE A 392 8.59 18.15 -13.67
CA PHE A 392 8.39 16.78 -14.07
C PHE A 392 8.10 16.65 -15.57
N LYS A 393 8.91 15.85 -16.26
CA LYS A 393 8.78 15.58 -17.72
C LYS A 393 8.49 14.11 -18.04
N GLY A 394 8.17 13.29 -17.03
CA GLY A 394 7.86 11.88 -17.21
C GLY A 394 6.44 11.65 -17.73
N LYS A 395 6.12 10.40 -18.03
CA LYS A 395 4.84 10.00 -18.64
C LYS A 395 3.72 9.79 -17.62
N LEU A 396 4.03 9.25 -16.44
CA LEU A 396 3.04 8.88 -15.45
C LEU A 396 2.99 9.91 -14.32
N ASN A 397 1.83 10.56 -14.17
CA ASN A 397 1.59 11.44 -13.02
C ASN A 397 1.37 10.55 -11.78
N ASP A 398 2.26 10.66 -10.80
CA ASP A 398 2.28 9.83 -9.60
C ASP A 398 2.54 10.69 -8.35
N SER A 399 1.49 10.98 -7.61
CA SER A 399 1.59 11.71 -6.35
C SER A 399 1.87 10.80 -5.14
N TYR A 400 1.91 9.47 -5.32
CA TYR A 400 1.95 8.51 -4.20
C TYR A 400 3.06 7.46 -4.31
N MET A 401 4.00 7.60 -5.25
CA MET A 401 5.07 6.60 -5.48
C MET A 401 4.56 5.19 -5.78
N LEU A 402 3.49 5.07 -6.56
CA LEU A 402 2.82 3.80 -6.87
C LEU A 402 3.18 3.23 -8.25
N TYR A 403 3.99 3.96 -9.02
CA TYR A 403 4.48 3.55 -10.33
C TYR A 403 5.99 3.69 -10.43
N VAL A 404 6.60 2.99 -11.39
CA VAL A 404 8.02 3.18 -11.75
C VAL A 404 8.14 3.94 -13.05
N GLN A 405 9.19 4.74 -13.15
CA GLN A 405 9.52 5.51 -14.34
C GLN A 405 11.02 5.41 -14.64
N ASP A 406 11.40 5.49 -15.90
CA ASP A 406 12.79 5.50 -16.32
C ASP A 406 13.51 6.75 -15.76
N VAL A 407 14.68 6.54 -15.19
CA VAL A 407 15.51 7.59 -14.63
C VAL A 407 16.90 7.53 -15.27
N LYS A 408 17.34 8.68 -15.78
CA LYS A 408 18.70 8.88 -16.28
C LYS A 408 19.45 9.79 -15.31
N ASN A 409 20.72 9.52 -15.07
CA ASN A 409 21.68 10.41 -14.38
C ASN A 409 21.59 10.53 -12.85
N TYR A 410 20.85 9.69 -12.13
CA TYR A 410 20.74 9.76 -10.66
C TYR A 410 20.89 8.37 -10.03
N GLU A 411 22.13 7.88 -9.88
CA GLU A 411 22.43 6.53 -9.40
C GLU A 411 21.86 6.22 -8.01
N SER A 412 21.83 7.22 -7.11
CA SER A 412 21.39 7.00 -5.73
C SER A 412 19.88 6.74 -5.57
N ILE A 413 19.07 7.12 -6.55
CA ILE A 413 17.63 6.84 -6.56
C ILE A 413 17.26 5.79 -7.60
N CYS A 414 18.16 5.51 -8.53
CA CYS A 414 17.96 4.56 -9.62
C CYS A 414 18.10 3.12 -9.11
N HIS A 415 17.15 2.26 -9.46
CA HIS A 415 17.31 0.82 -9.27
C HIS A 415 18.16 0.22 -10.38
N VAL A 416 18.56 -1.07 -10.24
CA VAL A 416 19.45 -1.74 -11.22
C VAL A 416 18.85 -1.83 -12.63
N ASP A 417 17.53 -1.84 -12.72
CA ASP A 417 16.76 -1.81 -13.98
C ASP A 417 16.57 -0.40 -14.55
N LYS A 418 17.25 0.60 -14.00
CA LYS A 418 17.20 2.02 -14.38
C LYS A 418 15.83 2.67 -14.16
N THR A 419 15.03 2.14 -13.25
CA THR A 419 13.74 2.73 -12.84
C THR A 419 13.81 3.38 -11.47
N CYS A 420 12.87 4.27 -11.19
CA CYS A 420 12.66 4.90 -9.90
C CYS A 420 11.16 5.13 -9.66
N ARG A 421 10.73 5.09 -8.41
CA ARG A 421 9.43 5.62 -7.98
C ARG A 421 9.54 7.13 -7.83
N VAL A 422 8.60 7.85 -8.41
CA VAL A 422 8.62 9.31 -8.37
C VAL A 422 7.41 9.82 -7.60
N HIS A 423 7.64 10.69 -6.63
CA HIS A 423 6.62 11.48 -5.95
C HIS A 423 6.54 12.84 -6.64
N ILE A 424 5.46 13.09 -7.35
CA ILE A 424 5.20 14.39 -7.96
C ILE A 424 4.51 15.27 -6.93
N VAL A 425 5.27 16.23 -6.42
CA VAL A 425 4.81 17.16 -5.38
C VAL A 425 4.00 18.26 -6.04
N GLN A 426 2.79 18.43 -5.53
CA GLN A 426 1.84 19.46 -5.94
C GLN A 426 1.91 20.66 -4.99
N ASP A 427 1.33 21.77 -5.39
CA ASP A 427 1.42 23.04 -4.66
C ASP A 427 0.65 23.04 -3.32
N GLU A 428 -0.25 22.06 -3.12
CA GLU A 428 -1.00 21.90 -1.87
C GLU A 428 -0.08 21.60 -0.67
N ASN A 429 1.05 20.90 -0.89
CA ASN A 429 2.07 20.69 0.14
C ASN A 429 3.07 21.86 0.14
N LYS A 430 2.64 23.03 0.56
CA LYS A 430 3.35 24.31 0.44
C LYS A 430 4.76 24.29 1.02
N LEU A 431 4.95 23.74 2.22
CA LEU A 431 6.26 23.72 2.88
C LEU A 431 7.25 22.82 2.14
N PHE A 432 6.81 21.61 1.76
CA PHE A 432 7.67 20.68 1.05
C PHE A 432 7.97 21.14 -0.39
N SER A 433 6.99 21.71 -1.08
CA SER A 433 7.19 22.28 -2.42
C SER A 433 8.16 23.48 -2.36
N SER A 434 8.07 24.32 -1.32
CA SER A 434 9.03 25.43 -1.11
C SER A 434 10.45 24.93 -0.84
N LEU A 435 10.61 23.84 -0.07
CA LEU A 435 11.92 23.23 0.14
C LEU A 435 12.52 22.73 -1.19
N LEU A 436 11.73 22.04 -2.00
CA LEU A 436 12.20 21.54 -3.29
C LEU A 436 12.54 22.68 -4.26
N ASP A 437 11.76 23.76 -4.25
CA ASP A 437 12.03 24.94 -5.08
C ASP A 437 13.33 25.64 -4.68
N GLU A 438 13.57 25.86 -3.39
CA GLU A 438 14.83 26.45 -2.90
C GLU A 438 16.02 25.50 -3.17
N PHE A 439 15.84 24.19 -3.04
CA PHE A 439 16.89 23.22 -3.39
C PHE A 439 17.20 23.24 -4.89
N TYR A 440 16.20 23.34 -5.75
CA TYR A 440 16.36 23.44 -7.20
C TYR A 440 17.19 24.69 -7.57
N LYS A 441 16.86 25.88 -7.03
CA LYS A 441 17.58 27.14 -7.27
C LYS A 441 19.07 27.06 -6.92
N ILE A 442 19.46 26.22 -5.96
CA ILE A 442 20.84 26.07 -5.52
C ILE A 442 21.60 25.04 -6.38
N THR A 443 20.91 24.04 -6.94
CA THR A 443 21.58 22.87 -7.52
C THR A 443 21.52 22.79 -9.04
N ILE A 444 20.75 23.68 -9.68
CA ILE A 444 20.61 23.82 -11.14
C ILE A 444 20.83 25.25 -11.56
#